data_5bf17d020293d626fed22bf642fd1af2
#
_entry.id   5bf17d020293d626fed22bf642fd1af2
#
_cell.length_a   1.000
_cell.length_b   1.000
_cell.length_c   1.000
_cell.angle_alpha   90.00
_cell.angle_beta   90.00
_cell.angle_gamma   90.00
#
_symmetry.space_group_name_H-M   'P 1'
#
loop_
_entity.id
_entity.type
_entity.pdbx_description
1 polymer ?
#
loop_
_entity_poly.entity_id
_entity_poly.type
_entity_poly.pdbx_seq_one_letter_code
_entity_poly.pdbx_strand_id
1 'polypeptide(L)'
;MKPTILLINFKDQQKLRKLKMALLPFKIRLKTVESQDYCQPIGYLAGVKEIAKVETASTEILSALIPQEQMEKEMLILAGITGNLFDQVLYTLRKAGTPVDYKAVLTEHNQNWNCMQLYKELEKEHQMYHP
;
A
#
# COMPACT_ATOMS: atom_id res chain seq x y z
N MET A 1 7.48 -15.25 2.90
CA MET A 1 6.21 -14.68 2.38
C MET A 1 6.36 -14.41 0.88
N LYS A 2 5.30 -14.63 0.14
CA LYS A 2 5.32 -14.35 -1.29
C LYS A 2 5.41 -12.85 -1.55
N PRO A 3 6.29 -12.39 -2.46
CA PRO A 3 6.38 -10.97 -2.80
C PRO A 3 5.01 -10.42 -3.22
N THR A 4 4.59 -9.35 -2.55
CA THR A 4 3.27 -8.76 -2.75
C THR A 4 3.36 -7.24 -2.75
N ILE A 5 2.59 -6.59 -3.62
CA ILE A 5 2.44 -5.14 -3.61
C ILE A 5 0.97 -4.83 -3.41
N LEU A 6 0.69 -4.03 -2.38
CA LEU A 6 -0.67 -3.52 -2.12
C LEU A 6 -0.80 -2.16 -2.79
N LEU A 7 -1.87 -1.99 -3.57
CA LEU A 7 -2.15 -0.77 -4.31
C LEU A 7 -3.36 -0.09 -3.67
N ILE A 8 -3.16 1.11 -3.15
CA ILE A 8 -4.16 1.80 -2.33
C ILE A 8 -4.48 3.16 -2.94
N ASN A 9 -5.77 3.42 -3.13
CA ASN A 9 -6.28 4.70 -3.61
C ASN A 9 -5.84 5.04 -5.05
N PHE A 10 -5.69 4.04 -5.90
CA PHE A 10 -5.37 4.25 -7.31
C PHE A 10 -6.66 4.48 -8.10
N LYS A 11 -6.95 5.74 -8.40
CA LYS A 11 -8.15 6.14 -9.13
C LYS A 11 -7.95 6.19 -10.64
N ASP A 12 -6.72 6.42 -11.09
CA ASP A 12 -6.37 6.45 -12.50
C ASP A 12 -6.17 5.04 -13.03
N GLN A 13 -7.17 4.53 -13.74
CA GLN A 13 -7.16 3.15 -14.25
C GLN A 13 -6.10 2.91 -15.32
N GLN A 14 -5.77 3.92 -16.11
CA GLN A 14 -4.73 3.80 -17.13
C GLN A 14 -3.36 3.65 -16.47
N LYS A 15 -3.10 4.46 -15.45
CA LYS A 15 -1.85 4.39 -14.68
C LYS A 15 -1.73 3.04 -13.99
N LEU A 16 -2.82 2.56 -13.38
CA LEU A 16 -2.84 1.28 -12.69
C LEU A 16 -2.54 0.12 -13.64
N ARG A 17 -3.14 0.14 -14.83
CA ARG A 17 -2.90 -0.89 -15.85
C ARG A 17 -1.45 -0.86 -16.31
N LYS A 18 -0.90 0.31 -16.56
CA LYS A 18 0.48 0.49 -16.98
C LYS A 18 1.46 -0.03 -15.92
N LEU A 19 1.19 0.27 -14.67
CA LEU A 19 1.97 -0.20 -13.53
C LEU A 19 1.95 -1.72 -13.43
N LYS A 20 0.76 -2.32 -13.54
CA LYS A 20 0.61 -3.77 -13.48
C LYS A 20 1.36 -4.47 -14.62
N MET A 21 1.29 -3.92 -15.82
CA MET A 21 2.01 -4.49 -16.96
C MET A 21 3.53 -4.38 -16.79
N ALA A 22 4.00 -3.27 -16.26
CA ALA A 22 5.43 -3.05 -16.05
C ALA A 22 6.00 -4.05 -15.03
N LEU A 23 5.22 -4.43 -14.02
CA LEU A 23 5.65 -5.33 -12.96
C LEU A 23 5.40 -6.81 -13.26
N LEU A 24 4.71 -7.11 -14.36
CA LEU A 24 4.34 -8.47 -14.70
C LEU A 24 5.54 -9.46 -14.75
N PRO A 25 6.71 -9.08 -15.33
CA PRO A 25 7.84 -10.01 -15.42
C PRO A 25 8.41 -10.48 -14.08
N PHE A 26 8.15 -9.74 -13.00
CA PHE A 26 8.72 -10.05 -11.68
C PHE A 26 7.93 -11.09 -10.91
N LYS A 27 6.75 -11.50 -11.40
CA LYS A 27 5.90 -12.49 -10.75
C LYS A 27 5.54 -12.11 -9.31
N ILE A 28 5.31 -10.82 -9.09
CA ILE A 28 4.89 -10.27 -7.81
C ILE A 28 3.36 -10.28 -7.76
N ARG A 29 2.79 -10.67 -6.62
CA ARG A 29 1.35 -10.59 -6.45
C ARG A 29 0.94 -9.13 -6.27
N LEU A 30 0.08 -8.63 -7.16
CA LEU A 30 -0.43 -7.26 -7.08
C LEU A 30 -1.86 -7.31 -6.57
N LYS A 31 -2.12 -6.61 -5.47
CA LYS A 31 -3.46 -6.58 -4.88
C LYS A 31 -3.95 -5.15 -4.76
N THR A 32 -5.04 -4.84 -5.45
CA THR A 32 -5.72 -3.55 -5.28
C THR A 32 -6.60 -3.65 -4.05
N VAL A 33 -6.35 -2.78 -3.06
CA VAL A 33 -7.10 -2.78 -1.80
C VAL A 33 -8.34 -1.90 -1.99
N GLU A 34 -9.52 -2.49 -1.77
CA GLU A 34 -10.77 -1.77 -1.84
C GLU A 34 -10.97 -0.90 -0.60
N SER A 35 -11.72 0.20 -0.76
CA SER A 35 -11.89 1.17 0.31
C SER A 35 -12.51 0.58 1.58
N GLN A 36 -13.37 -0.42 1.44
CA GLN A 36 -13.96 -1.12 2.58
C GLN A 36 -12.94 -1.87 3.43
N ASP A 37 -11.77 -2.16 2.87
CA ASP A 37 -10.70 -2.89 3.56
C ASP A 37 -9.62 -1.97 4.12
N TYR A 38 -9.76 -0.65 3.98
CA TYR A 38 -8.75 0.29 4.45
C TYR A 38 -8.55 0.25 5.96
N CYS A 39 -9.52 -0.25 6.72
CA CYS A 39 -9.42 -0.39 8.16
C CYS A 39 -8.84 -1.73 8.61
N GLN A 40 -8.57 -2.64 7.67
CA GLN A 40 -7.94 -3.91 7.99
C GLN A 40 -6.43 -3.73 8.19
N PRO A 41 -5.81 -4.57 9.04
CA PRO A 41 -4.35 -4.52 9.20
C PRO A 41 -3.65 -4.77 7.86
N ILE A 42 -2.63 -3.97 7.55
CA ILE A 42 -1.93 -4.14 6.27
C ILE A 42 -1.23 -5.50 6.17
N GLY A 43 -0.78 -6.06 7.30
CA GLY A 43 -0.22 -7.40 7.31
C GLY A 43 -1.23 -8.46 6.88
N TYR A 44 -2.48 -8.33 7.34
CA TYR A 44 -3.56 -9.21 6.91
C TYR A 44 -3.80 -9.07 5.40
N LEU A 45 -3.87 -7.85 4.91
CA LEU A 45 -4.09 -7.59 3.48
C LEU A 45 -2.96 -8.17 2.62
N ALA A 46 -1.74 -8.14 3.12
CA ALA A 46 -0.57 -8.67 2.41
C ALA A 46 -0.43 -10.19 2.51
N GLY A 47 -1.20 -10.84 3.39
CA GLY A 47 -1.19 -12.28 3.53
C GLY A 47 -0.28 -12.80 4.64
N VAL A 48 0.06 -11.98 5.62
CA VAL A 48 0.82 -12.43 6.80
C VAL A 48 -0.09 -13.31 7.65
N LYS A 49 0.29 -14.57 7.83
CA LYS A 49 -0.58 -15.57 8.47
C LYS A 49 -0.90 -15.25 9.93
N GLU A 50 0.01 -14.61 10.63
CA GLU A 50 -0.13 -14.29 12.05
C GLU A 50 -1.05 -13.10 12.30
N ILE A 51 -1.39 -12.35 11.25
CA ILE A 51 -2.23 -11.14 11.38
C ILE A 51 -3.64 -11.46 10.92
N ALA A 52 -4.59 -11.40 11.85
CA ALA A 52 -5.98 -11.74 11.59
C ALA A 52 -6.78 -10.54 11.10
N LYS A 53 -7.85 -10.84 10.38
CA LYS A 53 -8.83 -9.84 9.98
C LYS A 53 -9.53 -9.24 11.21
N VAL A 54 -9.74 -7.92 11.20
CA VAL A 54 -10.47 -7.21 12.25
C VAL A 54 -11.96 -7.27 11.93
N GLU A 55 -12.81 -7.36 12.96
CA GLU A 55 -14.25 -7.44 12.79
C GLU A 55 -14.83 -6.16 12.16
N THR A 56 -15.89 -6.34 11.37
CA THR A 56 -16.53 -5.27 10.61
C THR A 56 -16.96 -4.09 11.46
N ALA A 57 -17.53 -4.35 12.64
CA ALA A 57 -17.99 -3.27 13.53
C ALA A 57 -16.86 -2.33 13.93
N SER A 58 -15.68 -2.89 14.20
CA SER A 58 -14.50 -2.10 14.56
C SER A 58 -14.01 -1.27 13.36
N THR A 59 -14.06 -1.85 12.15
CA THR A 59 -13.63 -1.14 10.94
C THR A 59 -14.56 0.01 10.60
N GLU A 60 -15.86 -0.15 10.84
CA GLU A 60 -16.83 0.92 10.62
C GLU A 60 -16.57 2.11 11.54
N ILE A 61 -16.26 1.85 12.80
CA ILE A 61 -15.95 2.90 13.76
C ILE A 61 -14.68 3.64 13.35
N LEU A 62 -13.65 2.92 12.92
CA LEU A 62 -12.40 3.53 12.46
C LEU A 62 -12.61 4.37 11.21
N SER A 63 -13.43 3.89 10.28
CA SER A 63 -13.76 4.63 9.06
C SER A 63 -14.46 5.94 9.36
N ALA A 64 -15.33 5.95 10.39
CA ALA A 64 -16.02 7.16 10.79
C ALA A 64 -15.07 8.18 11.43
N LEU A 65 -14.02 7.70 12.12
CA LEU A 65 -13.04 8.56 12.77
C LEU A 65 -12.00 9.12 11.80
N ILE A 66 -11.71 8.37 10.71
CA ILE A 66 -10.69 8.73 9.71
C ILE A 66 -11.31 8.62 8.33
N PRO A 67 -11.99 9.68 7.86
CA PRO A 67 -12.69 9.63 6.57
C PRO A 67 -11.73 9.35 5.40
N GLN A 68 -12.16 8.46 4.52
CA GLN A 68 -11.40 8.09 3.32
C GLN A 68 -11.20 9.26 2.37
N GLU A 69 -12.11 10.21 2.37
CA GLU A 69 -12.05 11.40 1.53
C GLU A 69 -10.81 12.25 1.80
N GLN A 70 -10.16 12.03 2.95
CA GLN A 70 -8.91 12.72 3.26
C GLN A 70 -7.69 12.10 2.60
N MET A 71 -7.84 10.93 1.99
CA MET A 71 -6.76 10.27 1.26
C MET A 71 -6.76 10.76 -0.18
N GLU A 72 -5.93 11.75 -0.47
CA GLU A 72 -5.81 12.33 -1.82
C GLU A 72 -4.74 11.65 -2.66
N LYS A 73 -3.72 11.10 -2.02
CA LYS A 73 -2.55 10.54 -2.68
C LYS A 73 -2.65 9.03 -2.84
N GLU A 74 -1.96 8.52 -3.85
CA GLU A 74 -1.83 7.09 -4.04
C GLU A 74 -0.76 6.54 -3.10
N MET A 75 -0.97 5.31 -2.61
CA MET A 75 -0.01 4.65 -1.73
C MET A 75 0.26 3.23 -2.21
N LEU A 76 1.52 2.84 -2.15
CA LEU A 76 1.96 1.51 -2.54
C LEU A 76 2.73 0.90 -1.37
N ILE A 77 2.38 -0.35 -1.02
CA ILE A 77 3.03 -1.06 0.08
C ILE A 77 3.74 -2.30 -0.47
N LEU A 78 5.04 -2.37 -0.21
CA LEU A 78 5.90 -3.48 -0.66
C LEU A 78 6.02 -4.49 0.48
N ALA A 79 5.59 -5.72 0.25
CA ALA A 79 5.59 -6.79 1.26
C ALA A 79 6.36 -7.99 0.75
N GLY A 80 7.36 -8.44 1.53
CA GLY A 80 8.17 -9.58 1.16
C GLY A 80 9.08 -9.33 -0.04
N ILE A 81 9.42 -8.09 -0.29
CA ILE A 81 10.28 -7.68 -1.41
C ILE A 81 11.54 -7.05 -0.84
N THR A 82 12.68 -7.67 -1.09
CA THR A 82 13.97 -7.24 -0.54
C THR A 82 15.08 -7.35 -1.59
N GLY A 83 16.24 -6.77 -1.28
CA GLY A 83 17.45 -6.89 -2.08
C GLY A 83 17.29 -6.38 -3.51
N ASN A 84 17.79 -7.15 -4.47
CA ASN A 84 17.77 -6.76 -5.87
C ASN A 84 16.36 -6.58 -6.41
N LEU A 85 15.42 -7.40 -5.95
CA LEU A 85 14.03 -7.28 -6.41
C LEU A 85 13.44 -5.93 -6.02
N PHE A 86 13.74 -5.47 -4.81
CA PHE A 86 13.31 -4.16 -4.32
C PHE A 86 13.81 -3.04 -5.26
N ASP A 87 15.10 -3.06 -5.56
CA ASP A 87 15.71 -2.05 -6.44
C ASP A 87 15.13 -2.11 -7.85
N GLN A 88 14.92 -3.31 -8.38
CA GLN A 88 14.36 -3.50 -9.71
C GLN A 88 12.91 -2.99 -9.80
N VAL A 89 12.12 -3.20 -8.76
CA VAL A 89 10.74 -2.71 -8.72
C VAL A 89 10.73 -1.18 -8.75
N LEU A 90 11.51 -0.54 -7.90
CA LEU A 90 11.56 0.93 -7.85
C LEU A 90 12.04 1.52 -9.18
N TYR A 91 13.05 0.91 -9.77
CA TYR A 91 13.57 1.34 -11.07
C TYR A 91 12.49 1.20 -12.16
N THR A 92 11.80 0.07 -12.17
CA THR A 92 10.78 -0.23 -13.17
C THR A 92 9.60 0.76 -13.09
N LEU A 93 9.16 1.09 -11.89
CA LEU A 93 8.09 2.07 -11.69
C LEU A 93 8.49 3.45 -12.24
N ARG A 94 9.71 3.85 -11.99
CA ARG A 94 10.24 5.12 -12.50
C ARG A 94 10.30 5.12 -14.01
N LYS A 95 10.87 4.07 -14.60
CA LYS A 95 11.08 3.94 -16.04
C LYS A 95 9.74 3.86 -16.79
N ALA A 96 8.74 3.24 -16.19
CA ALA A 96 7.41 3.13 -16.80
C ALA A 96 6.63 4.43 -16.78
N GLY A 97 7.11 5.43 -16.05
CA GLY A 97 6.40 6.70 -15.90
C GLY A 97 5.16 6.58 -15.04
N THR A 98 5.21 5.71 -14.03
CA THR A 98 4.12 5.52 -13.08
C THR A 98 4.57 5.86 -11.67
N PRO A 99 4.94 7.14 -11.40
CA PRO A 99 5.37 7.53 -10.06
C PRO A 99 4.20 7.42 -9.09
N VAL A 100 4.50 6.97 -7.88
CA VAL A 100 3.50 6.83 -6.81
C VAL A 100 3.89 7.80 -5.69
N ASP A 101 2.90 8.54 -5.18
CA ASP A 101 3.14 9.58 -4.18
C ASP A 101 3.76 9.03 -2.90
N TYR A 102 3.18 7.96 -2.36
CA TYR A 102 3.65 7.35 -1.12
C TYR A 102 4.01 5.89 -1.34
N LYS A 103 5.20 5.50 -0.90
CA LYS A 103 5.68 4.13 -0.95
C LYS A 103 6.15 3.71 0.44
N ALA A 104 5.74 2.54 0.89
CA ALA A 104 6.14 2.01 2.18
C ALA A 104 6.50 0.54 2.07
N VAL A 105 7.28 0.06 3.03
CA VAL A 105 7.65 -1.35 3.14
C VAL A 105 6.94 -1.93 4.36
N LEU A 106 6.33 -3.10 4.18
CA LEU A 106 5.70 -3.82 5.28
C LEU A 106 6.79 -4.31 6.24
N THR A 107 6.66 -3.98 7.52
CA THR A 107 7.61 -4.37 8.56
C THR A 107 6.87 -4.96 9.76
N GLU A 108 7.60 -5.56 10.69
CA GLU A 108 7.02 -6.04 11.95
C GLU A 108 6.41 -4.88 12.75
N HIS A 109 6.97 -3.68 12.57
CA HIS A 109 6.50 -2.49 13.28
C HIS A 109 5.14 -2.01 12.78
N ASN A 110 4.88 -2.05 11.45
CA ASN A 110 3.66 -1.49 10.89
C ASN A 110 2.62 -2.51 10.42
N GLN A 111 2.90 -3.81 10.55
CA GLN A 111 2.00 -4.83 10.00
C GLN A 111 0.61 -4.85 10.65
N ASN A 112 0.48 -4.34 11.86
CA ASN A 112 -0.80 -4.24 12.55
C ASN A 112 -1.53 -2.92 12.31
N TRP A 113 -0.91 -1.99 11.62
CA TRP A 113 -1.53 -0.71 11.26
C TRP A 113 -2.50 -0.94 10.09
N ASN A 114 -3.54 -0.09 10.01
CA ASN A 114 -4.39 -0.09 8.83
C ASN A 114 -3.86 0.91 7.79
N CYS A 115 -4.50 0.94 6.62
CA CYS A 115 -4.04 1.80 5.52
C CYS A 115 -4.07 3.28 5.89
N MET A 116 -5.07 3.70 6.63
CA MET A 116 -5.22 5.11 7.00
C MET A 116 -4.16 5.56 7.98
N GLN A 117 -3.82 4.70 8.95
CA GLN A 117 -2.75 4.99 9.91
C GLN A 117 -1.40 5.14 9.20
N LEU A 118 -1.11 4.22 8.29
CA LEU A 118 0.13 4.28 7.51
C LEU A 118 0.15 5.52 6.62
N TYR A 119 -0.96 5.82 5.96
CA TYR A 119 -1.07 7.00 5.09
C TYR A 119 -0.75 8.28 5.86
N LYS A 120 -1.34 8.44 7.05
CA LYS A 120 -1.11 9.62 7.87
C LYS A 120 0.35 9.73 8.32
N GLU A 121 0.97 8.60 8.65
CA GLU A 121 2.38 8.60 9.05
C GLU A 121 3.28 9.00 7.89
N LEU A 122 3.02 8.49 6.68
CA LEU A 122 3.78 8.86 5.50
C LEU A 122 3.57 10.33 5.12
N GLU A 123 2.35 10.82 5.25
CA GLU A 123 2.03 12.22 5.01
C GLU A 123 2.82 13.12 5.94
N LYS A 124 2.86 12.76 7.23
CA LYS A 124 3.60 13.48 8.25
C LYS A 124 5.10 13.50 7.94
N GLU A 125 5.67 12.34 7.59
CA GLU A 125 7.08 12.24 7.21
C GLU A 125 7.38 13.09 5.98
N HIS A 126 6.50 13.04 4.98
CA HIS A 126 6.68 13.80 3.75
C HIS A 126 6.68 15.31 4.02
N GLN A 127 5.80 15.78 4.91
CA GLN A 127 5.73 17.19 5.27
C GLN A 127 6.99 17.65 6.01
N MET A 128 7.61 16.78 6.81
CA MET A 128 8.84 17.08 7.52
C MET A 128 10.02 17.28 6.58
N TYR A 129 10.09 16.50 5.49
CA TYR A 129 11.21 16.57 4.56
C TYR A 129 10.97 17.52 3.39
N HIS A 130 9.71 17.91 3.17
CA HIS A 130 9.32 18.80 2.06
C HIS A 130 8.35 19.87 2.59
N PRO A 131 8.80 20.74 3.52
CA PRO A 131 7.92 21.77 4.11
C PRO A 131 7.52 22.86 3.11
#